data_60fb349817b44a1ccad2a35f1bc8a33d
#
_entry.id   60fb349817b44a1ccad2a35f1bc8a33d
#
_cell.length_a   1.000
_cell.length_b   1.000
_cell.length_c   1.000
_cell.angle_alpha   90.00
_cell.angle_beta   90.00
_cell.angle_gamma   90.00
#
_symmetry.space_group_name_H-M   'P 1'
#
loop_
_entity.id
_entity.type
_entity.pdbx_description
1 polymer ?
#
loop_
_entity_poly.entity_id
_entity_poly.type
_entity_poly.pdbx_seq_one_letter_code
_entity_poly.pdbx_strand_id
1 'polypeptide(L)' 'MSDFRRCAFFLKASDEAEEAMKLKVLHDYADANNLLVTVTLRSEQEFLESKEAFDLIVTTDTIMLPIAGVEIVRV' A
#
# COMPACT_ATOMS: atom_id res chain seq x y z
N MET A 1 -18.18 -16.61 2.84
CA MET A 1 -16.74 -16.38 3.05
C MET A 1 -16.35 -15.04 2.46
N SER A 2 -15.72 -14.22 3.25
CA SER A 2 -15.25 -12.94 2.76
C SER A 2 -13.85 -13.14 2.19
N ASP A 3 -13.72 -12.88 0.90
CA ASP A 3 -12.45 -12.99 0.21
C ASP A 3 -11.71 -11.67 0.29
N PHE A 4 -11.17 -11.37 1.48
CA PHE A 4 -10.34 -10.18 1.63
C PHE A 4 -8.91 -10.50 1.21
N ARG A 5 -8.39 -9.71 0.29
CA ARG A 5 -6.97 -9.76 -0.05
C ARG A 5 -6.22 -8.82 0.89
N ARG A 6 -5.07 -9.25 1.34
CA ARG A 6 -4.22 -8.42 2.20
C ARG A 6 -3.40 -7.48 1.33
N CYS A 7 -3.36 -6.23 1.69
CA CYS A 7 -2.59 -5.25 0.95
C CYS A 7 -1.71 -4.42 1.86
N ALA A 8 -0.64 -3.89 1.30
CA ALA A 8 0.20 -2.90 1.94
C ALA A 8 -0.02 -1.58 1.22
N PHE A 9 -0.05 -0.49 1.97
CA PHE A 9 -0.02 0.84 1.40
C PHE A 9 1.42 1.29 1.31
N PHE A 10 1.78 1.92 0.21
CA PHE A 10 3.09 2.56 0.05
C PHE A 10 2.85 3.99 -0.40
N LEU A 11 3.43 4.94 0.33
CA LEU A 11 3.30 6.35 0.00
C LEU A 11 4.53 7.12 0.41
N LYS A 12 4.81 8.18 -0.34
CA LYS A 12 5.84 9.15 0.00
C LYS A 12 5.16 10.50 0.07
N ALA A 13 5.40 11.22 1.16
CA ALA A 13 4.80 12.53 1.38
C ALA A 13 5.84 13.47 1.98
N SER A 14 5.80 14.73 1.58
CA SER A 14 6.71 15.74 2.10
C SER A 14 6.18 16.42 3.35
N ASP A 15 4.88 16.30 3.64
CA ASP A 15 4.27 16.85 4.84
C ASP A 15 3.04 16.03 5.25
N GLU A 16 2.48 16.36 6.42
CA GLU A 16 1.35 15.63 6.97
C GLU A 16 0.07 15.80 6.13
N ALA A 17 -0.13 16.96 5.54
CA ALA A 17 -1.31 17.21 4.72
C ALA A 17 -1.29 16.35 3.47
N GLU A 18 -0.14 16.23 2.82
CA GLU A 18 0.02 15.38 1.65
C GLU A 18 -0.16 13.91 2.03
N GLU A 19 0.40 13.48 3.16
CA GLU A 19 0.25 12.12 3.64
C GLU A 19 -1.23 11.78 3.88
N ALA A 20 -1.96 12.67 4.54
CA ALA A 20 -3.36 12.45 4.84
C ALA A 20 -4.19 12.33 3.55
N MET A 21 -3.89 13.15 2.56
CA MET A 21 -4.59 13.14 1.29
C MET A 21 -4.34 11.84 0.54
N LYS A 22 -3.09 11.38 0.49
CA LYS A 22 -2.73 10.13 -0.15
C LYS A 22 -3.34 8.93 0.57
N LEU A 23 -3.31 8.93 1.90
CA LEU A 23 -3.90 7.85 2.68
C LEU A 23 -5.40 7.74 2.42
N LYS A 24 -6.09 8.85 2.30
CA LYS A 24 -7.52 8.82 2.00
C LYS A 24 -7.79 8.14 0.66
N VAL A 25 -7.01 8.48 -0.36
CA VAL A 25 -7.15 7.85 -1.68
C VAL A 25 -6.92 6.35 -1.59
N LEU A 26 -5.88 5.94 -0.86
CA LEU A 26 -5.55 4.52 -0.70
C LEU A 26 -6.63 3.77 0.06
N HIS A 27 -7.15 4.35 1.14
CA HIS A 27 -8.22 3.74 1.92
C HIS A 27 -9.52 3.64 1.11
N ASP A 28 -9.85 4.65 0.33
CA ASP A 28 -11.04 4.61 -0.53
C ASP A 28 -10.94 3.47 -1.54
N TYR A 29 -9.77 3.29 -2.12
CA TYR A 29 -9.53 2.18 -3.04
C TYR A 29 -9.67 0.83 -2.34
N ALA A 30 -9.06 0.70 -1.16
CA ALA A 30 -9.12 -0.54 -0.40
C ALA A 30 -10.55 -0.91 -0.04
N ASP A 31 -11.34 0.07 0.41
CA ASP A 31 -12.74 -0.15 0.76
C ASP A 31 -13.55 -0.58 -0.47
N ALA A 32 -13.31 0.04 -1.61
CA ALA A 32 -14.06 -0.27 -2.84
C ALA A 32 -13.72 -1.67 -3.37
N ASN A 33 -12.56 -2.21 -3.02
CA ASN A 33 -12.07 -3.48 -3.55
C ASN A 33 -11.95 -4.59 -2.50
N ASN A 34 -12.52 -4.38 -1.32
CA ASN A 34 -12.49 -5.35 -0.22
C ASN A 34 -11.09 -5.80 0.15
N LEU A 35 -10.19 -4.82 0.31
CA LEU A 35 -8.81 -5.09 0.69
C LEU A 35 -8.62 -4.90 2.19
N LEU A 36 -7.86 -5.79 2.81
CA LEU A 36 -7.47 -5.67 4.20
C LEU A 36 -6.07 -5.06 4.27
N VAL A 37 -5.97 -3.88 4.86
CA VAL A 37 -4.68 -3.18 4.98
C VAL A 37 -3.91 -3.75 6.16
N THR A 38 -2.76 -4.36 5.90
CA THR A 38 -1.95 -4.96 6.94
C THR A 38 -0.83 -4.05 7.43
N VAL A 39 -0.31 -3.20 6.56
CA VAL A 39 0.80 -2.33 6.90
C VAL A 39 0.80 -1.11 5.98
N THR A 40 1.31 -0.01 6.49
CA THR A 40 1.54 1.21 5.70
C THR A 40 3.03 1.46 5.65
N LEU A 41 3.59 1.47 4.47
CA LEU A 41 5.03 1.63 4.24
C LEU A 41 5.31 3.02 3.70
N ARG A 42 6.37 3.65 4.21
CA ARG A 42 6.74 5.00 3.83
C ARG A 42 8.06 5.08 3.09
N SER A 43 8.77 3.96 2.98
CA SER A 43 10.04 3.91 2.25
C SER A 43 10.31 2.50 1.76
N GLU A 44 11.19 2.38 0.78
CA GLU A 44 11.61 1.06 0.29
C GLU A 44 12.32 0.26 1.38
N GLN A 45 13.02 0.93 2.29
CA GLN A 45 13.67 0.27 3.39
C GLN A 45 12.66 -0.36 4.34
N GLU A 46 11.57 0.34 4.66
CA GLU A 46 10.50 -0.23 5.47
C GLU A 46 9.89 -1.44 4.80
N PHE A 47 9.75 -1.40 3.48
CA PHE A 47 9.27 -2.55 2.74
C PHE A 47 10.19 -3.76 2.92
N LEU A 48 11.50 -3.56 2.78
CA LEU A 48 12.48 -4.65 2.92
C LEU A 48 12.53 -5.22 4.33
N GLU A 49 12.23 -4.41 5.33
CA GLU A 49 12.22 -4.83 6.74
C GLU A 49 10.89 -5.40 7.19
N SER A 50 9.83 -5.22 6.41
CA SER A 50 8.51 -5.66 6.77
C SER A 50 8.41 -7.18 6.75
N LYS A 51 7.84 -7.73 7.81
CA LYS A 51 7.56 -9.17 7.90
C LYS A 51 6.09 -9.47 7.72
N GLU A 52 5.28 -8.44 7.48
CA GLU A 52 3.86 -8.62 7.27
C GLU A 52 3.60 -9.29 5.91
N ALA A 53 2.65 -10.21 5.88
CA ALA A 53 2.26 -10.87 4.65
C ALA A 53 1.20 -10.05 3.94
N PHE A 54 1.39 -9.82 2.65
CA PHE A 54 0.39 -9.14 1.83
C PHE A 54 0.49 -9.65 0.39
N ASP A 55 -0.62 -9.54 -0.32
CA ASP A 55 -0.72 -10.05 -1.69
C ASP A 55 -0.49 -8.97 -2.73
N LEU A 56 -0.70 -7.72 -2.36
CA LEU A 56 -0.52 -6.60 -3.27
C LEU A 56 -0.10 -5.33 -2.51
N ILE A 57 0.44 -4.39 -3.27
CA ILE A 57 0.77 -3.06 -2.77
C ILE A 57 -0.11 -2.06 -3.49
N VAL A 58 -0.77 -1.18 -2.74
CA VAL A 58 -1.54 -0.07 -3.29
C VAL A 58 -0.77 1.22 -3.05
N THR A 59 -0.55 1.99 -4.08
CA THR A 59 0.26 3.20 -3.99
C THR A 59 -0.28 4.30 -4.89
N THR A 60 0.04 5.55 -4.55
CA THR A 60 -0.20 6.70 -5.40
C THR A 60 1.06 7.11 -6.16
N ASP A 61 2.19 6.53 -5.79
CA ASP A 61 3.49 6.89 -6.33
C ASP A 61 4.03 5.79 -7.26
N THR A 62 5.01 6.15 -8.07
CA THR A 62 5.71 5.18 -8.88
C THR A 62 6.72 4.44 -8.01
N ILE A 63 6.61 3.12 -7.96
CA ILE A 63 7.52 2.28 -7.19
C ILE A 63 8.40 1.48 -8.13
N MET A 64 9.70 1.53 -7.88
CA MET A 64 10.68 0.71 -8.59
C MET A 64 11.26 -0.31 -7.60
N LEU A 65 10.42 -1.21 -7.11
CA LEU A 65 10.86 -2.24 -6.18
C LEU A 65 11.00 -3.57 -6.91
N PRO A 66 12.11 -4.28 -6.73
CA PRO A 66 12.29 -5.61 -7.31
C PRO A 66 11.51 -6.64 -6.51
N ILE A 67 10.19 -6.63 -6.64
CA ILE A 67 9.32 -7.52 -5.88
C ILE A 67 8.84 -8.63 -6.80
N ALA A 68 9.20 -9.85 -6.47
CA ALA A 68 8.67 -11.03 -7.15
C ALA A 68 7.42 -11.51 -6.42
N GLY A 69 6.34 -11.73 -7.15
CA GLY A 69 5.13 -12.33 -6.59
C GLY A 69 4.16 -11.39 -5.91
N VAL A 70 4.39 -10.08 -5.97
CA VAL A 70 3.50 -9.09 -5.40
C VAL A 70 2.97 -8.17 -6.50
N GLU A 71 1.65 -8.01 -6.56
CA GLU A 71 1.04 -7.10 -7.50
C GLU A 71 1.15 -5.67 -6.98
N ILE A 72 1.44 -4.74 -7.87
CA ILE A 72 1.51 -3.32 -7.53
C ILE A 72 0.33 -2.62 -8.23
N VAL A 73 -0.52 -1.99 -7.44
CA VAL A 73 -1.67 -1.24 -7.94
C VAL A 73 -1.43 0.24 -7.68
N ARG A 74 -1.43 1.01 -8.75
CA ARG A 74 -1.27 2.46 -8.68
C ARG A 74 -2.63 3.13 -8.84
N VAL A 75 -2.97 3.97 -7.89
CA VAL A 75 -4.25 4.70 -7.91
C VAL A 75 -4.06 6.21 -8.00
#